data_339927069737375b558e029ba1fc2bf9
#
_entry.id   339927069737375b558e029ba1fc2bf9
#
_cell.length_a   1.000
_cell.length_b   1.000
_cell.length_c   1.000
_cell.angle_alpha   90.00
_cell.angle_beta   90.00
_cell.angle_gamma   90.00
#
_symmetry.space_group_name_H-M   'P 1'
#
loop_
_entity.id
_entity.type
_entity.pdbx_description
1 polymer ?
#
loop_
_entity_poly.entity_id
_entity_poly.type
_entity_poly.pdbx_seq_one_letter_code
_entity_poly.pdbx_strand_id
1 'polypeptide(L)'
;MQTRWQIQPSLTPEADQALLKFPPVLRQLLFNRGYATDTEARAFLKATPTHSMSPWEIKGMDIAIPRILQAIDENEKIIIYGDYDVDGVTSTALLVQVLRALNANVGAYIPNRFDEGYGLNMDALSQLSKEGVNLVITVDCGIRSVDEVAHARDLG
;
A
#
# COMPACT_ATOMS: atom_id res chain seq x y z
N MET A 1 21.12 20.43 -9.94
CA MET A 1 20.53 19.52 -10.95
C MET A 1 19.73 20.35 -11.93
N GLN A 2 20.00 20.24 -13.24
CA GLN A 2 19.17 20.90 -14.26
C GLN A 2 17.90 20.05 -14.45
N THR A 3 16.75 20.62 -14.18
CA THR A 3 15.44 19.99 -14.44
C THR A 3 15.18 19.97 -15.94
N ARG A 4 15.03 18.79 -16.54
CA ARG A 4 14.66 18.63 -17.94
C ARG A 4 13.17 18.30 -18.06
N TRP A 5 12.43 19.16 -18.75
CA TRP A 5 11.04 18.91 -19.10
C TRP A 5 10.95 17.86 -20.21
N GLN A 6 10.07 16.87 -20.02
CA GLN A 6 9.71 15.90 -21.05
C GLN A 6 8.23 16.04 -21.36
N ILE A 7 7.95 16.50 -22.58
CA ILE A 7 6.58 16.66 -23.07
C ILE A 7 6.15 15.31 -23.67
N GLN A 8 4.99 14.82 -23.25
CA GLN A 8 4.40 13.59 -23.78
C GLN A 8 4.00 13.77 -25.26
N PRO A 9 3.96 12.67 -26.05
CA PRO A 9 3.53 12.72 -27.44
C PRO A 9 2.10 13.28 -27.57
N SER A 10 1.88 14.01 -28.66
CA SER A 10 0.53 14.45 -28.99
C SER A 10 -0.38 13.25 -29.30
N LEU A 11 -1.66 13.43 -29.04
CA LEU A 11 -2.72 12.50 -29.39
C LEU A 11 -2.66 12.12 -30.88
N THR A 12 -2.72 10.82 -31.19
CA THR A 12 -2.77 10.37 -32.60
C THR A 12 -4.14 10.62 -33.20
N PRO A 13 -4.25 10.78 -34.54
CA PRO A 13 -5.54 10.95 -35.21
C PRO A 13 -6.55 9.84 -34.90
N GLU A 14 -6.09 8.58 -34.81
CA GLU A 14 -6.92 7.43 -34.51
C GLU A 14 -7.47 7.48 -33.07
N ALA A 15 -6.61 7.80 -32.11
CA ALA A 15 -7.02 7.95 -30.72
C ALA A 15 -7.93 9.18 -30.52
N ASP A 16 -7.66 10.29 -31.23
CA ASP A 16 -8.53 11.47 -31.19
C ASP A 16 -9.94 11.15 -31.69
N GLN A 17 -10.03 10.40 -32.80
CA GLN A 17 -11.30 9.90 -33.36
C GLN A 17 -12.03 8.96 -32.38
N ALA A 18 -11.31 8.02 -31.78
CA ALA A 18 -11.89 7.07 -30.82
C ALA A 18 -12.42 7.73 -29.54
N LEU A 19 -11.78 8.84 -29.13
CA LEU A 19 -12.10 9.57 -27.90
C LEU A 19 -12.94 10.83 -28.12
N LEU A 20 -13.55 11.03 -29.30
CA LEU A 20 -14.31 12.24 -29.68
C LEU A 20 -15.40 12.65 -28.69
N LYS A 21 -15.95 11.71 -27.92
CA LYS A 21 -16.98 11.98 -26.89
C LYS A 21 -16.46 12.73 -25.67
N PHE A 22 -15.14 12.85 -25.53
CA PHE A 22 -14.51 13.55 -24.41
C PHE A 22 -14.00 14.93 -24.84
N PRO A 23 -13.91 15.90 -23.92
CA PRO A 23 -13.29 17.19 -24.19
C PRO A 23 -11.83 17.04 -24.66
N PRO A 24 -11.30 17.93 -25.54
CA PRO A 24 -9.96 17.79 -26.13
C PRO A 24 -8.82 17.57 -25.10
N VAL A 25 -8.82 18.31 -24.00
CA VAL A 25 -7.80 18.17 -22.95
C VAL A 25 -7.89 16.79 -22.30
N LEU A 26 -9.11 16.31 -22.05
CA LEU A 26 -9.30 14.98 -21.42
C LEU A 26 -8.87 13.84 -22.36
N ARG A 27 -9.08 13.97 -23.67
CA ARG A 27 -8.56 13.00 -24.68
C ARG A 27 -7.05 12.86 -24.57
N GLN A 28 -6.33 13.98 -24.55
CA GLN A 28 -4.87 13.98 -24.42
C GLN A 28 -4.43 13.35 -23.09
N LEU A 29 -5.08 13.67 -21.98
CA LEU A 29 -4.76 13.09 -20.68
C LEU A 29 -5.03 11.59 -20.61
N LEU A 30 -6.11 11.10 -21.19
CA LEU A 30 -6.44 9.67 -21.30
C LEU A 30 -5.40 8.95 -22.15
N PHE A 31 -5.08 9.50 -23.33
CA PHE A 31 -4.06 8.97 -24.22
C PHE A 31 -2.67 8.86 -23.54
N ASN A 32 -2.26 9.89 -22.82
CA ASN A 32 -0.99 9.90 -22.08
C ASN A 32 -0.94 8.83 -20.96
N ARG A 33 -2.10 8.33 -20.53
CA ARG A 33 -2.24 7.24 -19.55
C ARG A 33 -2.46 5.86 -20.19
N GLY A 34 -2.38 5.78 -21.53
CA GLY A 34 -2.52 4.53 -22.26
C GLY A 34 -3.96 4.14 -22.61
N TYR A 35 -4.94 5.01 -22.35
CA TYR A 35 -6.36 4.76 -22.69
C TYR A 35 -6.68 5.41 -24.05
N ALA A 36 -6.54 4.64 -25.13
CA ALA A 36 -6.71 5.12 -26.51
C ALA A 36 -8.10 4.85 -27.11
N THR A 37 -8.97 4.09 -26.42
CA THR A 37 -10.31 3.72 -26.89
C THR A 37 -11.42 4.25 -25.96
N ASP A 38 -12.65 4.46 -26.51
CA ASP A 38 -13.81 4.91 -25.71
C ASP A 38 -14.13 3.94 -24.57
N THR A 39 -14.00 2.65 -24.79
CA THR A 39 -14.30 1.61 -23.78
C THR A 39 -13.33 1.66 -22.60
N GLU A 40 -12.03 1.68 -22.87
CA GLU A 40 -10.99 1.78 -21.85
C GLU A 40 -11.08 3.11 -21.05
N ALA A 41 -11.28 4.20 -21.78
CA ALA A 41 -11.44 5.52 -21.18
C ALA A 41 -12.63 5.58 -20.21
N ARG A 42 -13.78 4.99 -20.60
CA ARG A 42 -14.95 4.93 -19.72
C ARG A 42 -14.75 4.03 -18.53
N ALA A 43 -14.11 2.88 -18.71
CA ALA A 43 -13.79 1.98 -17.59
C ALA A 43 -12.90 2.67 -16.56
N PHE A 44 -11.86 3.37 -17.02
CA PHE A 44 -10.97 4.16 -16.17
C PHE A 44 -11.70 5.28 -15.43
N LEU A 45 -12.48 6.10 -16.15
CA LEU A 45 -13.22 7.23 -15.56
C LEU A 45 -14.32 6.81 -14.59
N LYS A 46 -14.90 5.61 -14.79
CA LYS A 46 -15.87 5.03 -13.86
C LYS A 46 -15.23 4.32 -12.68
N ALA A 47 -13.88 4.26 -12.64
CA ALA A 47 -13.12 3.48 -11.65
C ALA A 47 -13.62 2.01 -11.56
N THR A 48 -14.05 1.46 -12.71
CA THR A 48 -14.50 0.06 -12.77
C THR A 48 -13.26 -0.83 -12.89
N PRO A 49 -13.01 -1.75 -11.95
CA PRO A 49 -11.90 -2.69 -12.06
C PRO A 49 -12.01 -3.50 -13.35
N THR A 50 -10.92 -3.57 -14.11
CA THR A 50 -10.86 -4.35 -15.35
C THR A 50 -10.80 -5.85 -15.09
N HIS A 51 -10.28 -6.23 -13.91
CA HIS A 51 -10.20 -7.60 -13.43
C HIS A 51 -10.44 -7.64 -11.92
N SER A 52 -11.17 -8.64 -11.45
CA SER A 52 -11.18 -9.02 -10.03
C SER A 52 -9.99 -9.95 -9.82
N MET A 53 -8.86 -9.43 -9.37
CA MET A 53 -7.74 -10.26 -8.95
C MET A 53 -8.09 -10.96 -7.62
N SER A 54 -7.78 -12.25 -7.54
CA SER A 54 -7.83 -12.94 -6.25
C SER A 54 -6.74 -12.38 -5.33
N PRO A 55 -7.00 -12.13 -4.03
CA PRO A 55 -5.95 -11.76 -3.08
C PRO A 55 -4.76 -12.73 -3.07
N TRP A 56 -4.98 -14.00 -3.41
CA TRP A 56 -3.94 -15.03 -3.50
C TRP A 56 -2.98 -14.86 -4.68
N GLU A 57 -3.32 -14.01 -5.66
CA GLU A 57 -2.43 -13.66 -6.78
C GLU A 57 -1.39 -12.60 -6.38
N ILE A 58 -1.56 -11.97 -5.21
CA ILE A 58 -0.58 -11.02 -4.67
C ILE A 58 0.64 -11.81 -4.19
N LYS A 59 1.80 -11.45 -4.72
CA LYS A 59 3.07 -12.11 -4.38
C LYS A 59 3.30 -12.12 -2.87
N GLY A 60 3.55 -13.30 -2.31
CA GLY A 60 3.88 -13.50 -0.90
C GLY A 60 2.68 -13.68 0.03
N MET A 61 1.43 -13.62 -0.47
CA MET A 61 0.25 -13.89 0.36
C MET A 61 0.21 -15.33 0.87
N ASP A 62 0.72 -16.27 0.10
CA ASP A 62 0.91 -17.68 0.44
C ASP A 62 1.89 -17.90 1.60
N ILE A 63 2.76 -16.94 1.89
CA ILE A 63 3.71 -16.94 3.01
C ILE A 63 3.16 -16.10 4.18
N ALA A 64 2.63 -14.90 3.89
CA ALA A 64 2.21 -13.96 4.91
C ALA A 64 0.99 -14.46 5.71
N ILE A 65 -0.01 -15.03 5.04
CA ILE A 65 -1.22 -15.48 5.72
C ILE A 65 -0.94 -16.63 6.69
N PRO A 66 -0.22 -17.72 6.32
CA PRO A 66 0.16 -18.76 7.28
C PRO A 66 0.96 -18.21 8.47
N ARG A 67 1.87 -17.26 8.27
CA ARG A 67 2.64 -16.65 9.37
C ARG A 67 1.75 -15.87 10.35
N ILE A 68 0.77 -15.14 9.82
CA ILE A 68 -0.20 -14.42 10.66
C ILE A 68 -1.07 -15.40 11.45
N LEU A 69 -1.57 -16.47 10.81
CA LEU A 69 -2.37 -17.49 11.48
C LEU A 69 -1.58 -18.19 12.56
N GLN A 70 -0.32 -18.53 12.32
CA GLN A 70 0.58 -19.08 13.33
C GLN A 70 0.71 -18.12 14.52
N ALA A 71 0.91 -16.83 14.28
CA ALA A 71 1.01 -15.85 15.37
C ALA A 71 -0.27 -15.79 16.22
N ILE A 72 -1.43 -15.97 15.60
CA ILE A 72 -2.72 -16.02 16.31
C ILE A 72 -2.79 -17.30 17.16
N ASP A 73 -2.49 -18.44 16.57
CA ASP A 73 -2.57 -19.76 17.23
C ASP A 73 -1.59 -19.86 18.42
N GLU A 74 -0.41 -19.26 18.30
CA GLU A 74 0.63 -19.24 19.34
C GLU A 74 0.45 -18.06 20.32
N ASN A 75 -0.61 -17.24 20.15
CA ASN A 75 -0.89 -16.05 20.96
C ASN A 75 0.28 -15.04 20.98
N GLU A 76 1.02 -14.92 19.88
CA GLU A 76 2.10 -13.96 19.74
C GLU A 76 1.57 -12.52 19.78
N LYS A 77 2.40 -11.61 20.30
CA LYS A 77 2.07 -10.17 20.28
C LYS A 77 2.32 -9.60 18.90
N ILE A 78 1.23 -9.18 18.24
CA ILE A 78 1.23 -8.60 16.90
C ILE A 78 1.07 -7.07 16.99
N ILE A 79 1.85 -6.31 16.24
CA ILE A 79 1.67 -4.87 16.08
C ILE A 79 1.38 -4.53 14.62
N ILE A 80 0.31 -3.80 14.38
CA ILE A 80 0.05 -3.15 13.09
C ILE A 80 0.75 -1.80 13.12
N TYR A 81 1.80 -1.69 12.31
CA TYR A 81 2.59 -0.47 12.17
C TYR A 81 2.07 0.33 10.97
N GLY A 82 1.36 1.43 11.22
CA GLY A 82 0.76 2.27 10.20
C GLY A 82 1.49 3.57 9.94
N ASP A 83 0.94 4.36 9.01
CA ASP A 83 1.30 5.76 8.84
C ASP A 83 0.29 6.67 9.55
N TYR A 84 0.65 7.92 9.72
CA TYR A 84 -0.11 8.95 10.45
C TYR A 84 -1.16 9.67 9.59
N ASP A 85 -1.24 9.42 8.28
CA ASP A 85 -2.27 9.98 7.42
C ASP A 85 -3.58 9.16 7.46
N VAL A 86 -4.58 9.60 6.69
CA VAL A 86 -5.91 8.96 6.71
C VAL A 86 -5.85 7.50 6.26
N ASP A 87 -5.04 7.18 5.25
CA ASP A 87 -4.94 5.83 4.70
C ASP A 87 -4.22 4.90 5.68
N GLY A 88 -3.13 5.37 6.30
CA GLY A 88 -2.42 4.65 7.34
C GLY A 88 -3.27 4.40 8.58
N VAL A 89 -3.96 5.42 9.09
CA VAL A 89 -4.83 5.28 10.27
C VAL A 89 -6.01 4.34 10.00
N THR A 90 -6.67 4.46 8.85
CA THR A 90 -7.85 3.63 8.53
C THR A 90 -7.48 2.18 8.25
N SER A 91 -6.37 1.92 7.54
CA SER A 91 -5.88 0.55 7.32
C SER A 91 -5.39 -0.10 8.61
N THR A 92 -4.72 0.65 9.48
CA THR A 92 -4.37 0.18 10.83
C THR A 92 -5.60 -0.23 11.63
N ALA A 93 -6.60 0.65 11.69
CA ALA A 93 -7.85 0.37 12.41
C ALA A 93 -8.58 -0.86 11.86
N LEU A 94 -8.63 -1.00 10.52
CA LEU A 94 -9.25 -2.14 9.85
C LEU A 94 -8.56 -3.46 10.24
N LEU A 95 -7.24 -3.55 10.13
CA LEU A 95 -6.51 -4.78 10.47
C LEU A 95 -6.57 -5.11 11.96
N VAL A 96 -6.45 -4.13 12.83
CA VAL A 96 -6.62 -4.35 14.27
C VAL A 96 -8.02 -4.90 14.60
N GLN A 97 -9.06 -4.37 13.99
CA GLN A 97 -10.43 -4.88 14.20
C GLN A 97 -10.59 -6.32 13.70
N VAL A 98 -10.10 -6.62 12.49
CA VAL A 98 -10.18 -7.97 11.90
C VAL A 98 -9.40 -8.97 12.74
N LEU A 99 -8.17 -8.66 13.12
CA LEU A 99 -7.35 -9.58 13.91
C LEU A 99 -7.88 -9.78 15.33
N ARG A 100 -8.45 -8.73 15.97
CA ARG A 100 -9.17 -8.88 17.24
C ARG A 100 -10.39 -9.77 17.13
N ALA A 101 -11.15 -9.68 16.03
CA ALA A 101 -12.28 -10.57 15.79
C ALA A 101 -11.86 -12.04 15.63
N LEU A 102 -10.59 -12.29 15.25
CA LEU A 102 -9.95 -13.61 15.21
C LEU A 102 -9.27 -13.99 16.54
N ASN A 103 -9.51 -13.23 17.61
CA ASN A 103 -8.89 -13.39 18.94
C ASN A 103 -7.36 -13.24 18.98
N ALA A 104 -6.77 -12.50 18.03
CA ALA A 104 -5.33 -12.20 18.04
C ALA A 104 -4.96 -11.25 19.19
N ASN A 105 -3.78 -11.42 19.75
CA ASN A 105 -3.14 -10.48 20.66
C ASN A 105 -2.50 -9.35 19.85
N VAL A 106 -3.32 -8.36 19.44
CA VAL A 106 -2.93 -7.33 18.48
C VAL A 106 -3.07 -5.91 19.04
N GLY A 107 -2.05 -5.10 18.79
CA GLY A 107 -2.03 -3.65 19.03
C GLY A 107 -1.74 -2.87 17.75
N ALA A 108 -1.67 -1.55 17.89
CA ALA A 108 -1.31 -0.62 16.83
C ALA A 108 -0.12 0.24 17.24
N TYR A 109 0.67 0.62 16.25
CA TYR A 109 1.71 1.65 16.39
C TYR A 109 1.60 2.61 15.20
N ILE A 110 1.54 3.90 15.48
CA ILE A 110 1.57 4.96 14.47
C ILE A 110 2.67 5.94 14.90
N PRO A 111 3.71 6.14 14.08
CA PRO A 111 4.82 7.01 14.45
C PRO A 111 4.38 8.46 14.61
N ASN A 112 5.03 9.18 15.53
CA ASN A 112 4.81 10.60 15.67
C ASN A 112 5.49 11.36 14.53
N ARG A 113 4.71 12.09 13.73
CA ARG A 113 5.20 12.84 12.58
C ARG A 113 6.34 13.82 12.90
N PHE A 114 6.35 14.40 14.10
CA PHE A 114 7.30 15.45 14.47
C PHE A 114 8.59 14.88 15.03
N ASP A 115 8.53 13.73 15.69
CA ASP A 115 9.67 13.17 16.43
C ASP A 115 10.33 12.01 15.68
N GLU A 116 9.54 11.21 14.96
CA GLU A 116 9.98 9.95 14.34
C GLU A 116 10.03 10.01 12.80
N GLY A 117 9.32 10.96 12.19
CA GLY A 117 9.26 11.10 10.73
C GLY A 117 8.30 10.12 10.08
N TYR A 118 8.54 9.83 8.80
CA TYR A 118 7.69 8.97 7.98
C TYR A 118 8.25 7.55 7.87
N GLY A 119 7.36 6.56 7.99
CA GLY A 119 7.67 5.16 7.72
C GLY A 119 8.23 4.41 8.92
N LEU A 120 8.86 3.27 8.66
CA LEU A 120 9.49 2.45 9.68
C LEU A 120 10.68 3.17 10.31
N ASN A 121 10.83 3.00 11.63
CA ASN A 121 11.88 3.62 12.44
C ASN A 121 12.59 2.54 13.27
N MET A 122 13.93 2.48 13.21
CA MET A 122 14.73 1.46 13.89
C MET A 122 14.61 1.53 15.41
N ASP A 123 14.51 2.74 15.97
CA ASP A 123 14.37 2.91 17.43
C ASP A 123 13.00 2.41 17.90
N ALA A 124 11.94 2.71 17.13
CA ALA A 124 10.59 2.20 17.40
C ALA A 124 10.56 0.67 17.31
N LEU A 125 11.17 0.07 16.29
CA LEU A 125 11.24 -1.39 16.14
C LEU A 125 12.00 -2.02 17.31
N SER A 126 13.11 -1.43 17.72
CA SER A 126 13.89 -1.86 18.89
C SER A 126 13.09 -1.76 20.19
N GLN A 127 12.26 -0.74 20.34
CA GLN A 127 11.38 -0.59 21.48
C GLN A 127 10.27 -1.65 21.48
N LEU A 128 9.62 -1.87 20.35
CA LEU A 128 8.59 -2.90 20.19
C LEU A 128 9.13 -4.32 20.49
N SER A 129 10.34 -4.63 20.04
CA SER A 129 11.00 -5.90 20.39
C SER A 129 11.19 -6.04 21.91
N LYS A 130 11.69 -5.00 22.61
CA LYS A 130 11.81 -5.00 24.08
C LYS A 130 10.47 -5.16 24.80
N GLU A 131 9.39 -4.73 24.19
CA GLU A 131 8.02 -4.93 24.70
C GLU A 131 7.45 -6.30 24.41
N GLY A 132 8.22 -7.21 23.80
CA GLY A 132 7.85 -8.58 23.50
C GLY A 132 6.96 -8.71 22.27
N VAL A 133 7.06 -7.80 21.30
CA VAL A 133 6.39 -7.96 20.00
C VAL A 133 7.11 -9.03 19.18
N ASN A 134 6.34 -9.96 18.64
CA ASN A 134 6.85 -11.09 17.85
C ASN A 134 6.60 -10.90 16.35
N LEU A 135 5.57 -10.16 15.99
CA LEU A 135 5.23 -9.90 14.59
C LEU A 135 4.83 -8.45 14.37
N VAL A 136 5.46 -7.80 13.41
CA VAL A 136 5.06 -6.46 12.93
C VAL A 136 4.48 -6.60 11.52
N ILE A 137 3.27 -6.06 11.33
CA ILE A 137 2.62 -5.97 10.02
C ILE A 137 2.54 -4.50 9.65
N THR A 138 3.20 -4.10 8.56
CA THR A 138 3.17 -2.72 8.09
C THR A 138 1.98 -2.46 7.17
N VAL A 139 1.36 -1.31 7.30
CA VAL A 139 0.28 -0.85 6.43
C VAL A 139 0.56 0.58 5.97
N ASP A 140 0.34 0.82 4.68
CA ASP A 140 0.54 2.11 4.03
C ASP A 140 1.97 2.69 4.15
N CYS A 141 2.92 1.85 4.54
CA CYS A 141 4.34 2.17 4.65
C CYS A 141 5.21 0.92 4.54
N GLY A 142 6.53 1.07 4.61
CA GLY A 142 7.47 -0.04 4.79
C GLY A 142 8.00 -0.70 3.51
N ILE A 143 7.37 -0.57 2.33
CA ILE A 143 7.78 -1.28 1.11
C ILE A 143 9.22 -0.95 0.65
N ARG A 144 9.77 0.19 1.04
CA ARG A 144 11.14 0.61 0.73
C ARG A 144 12.09 0.54 1.91
N SER A 145 11.61 0.16 3.09
CA SER A 145 12.35 0.16 4.35
C SER A 145 13.19 -1.11 4.51
N VAL A 146 14.13 -1.33 3.58
CA VAL A 146 14.95 -2.56 3.52
C VAL A 146 15.83 -2.69 4.76
N ASP A 147 16.47 -1.62 5.19
CA ASP A 147 17.39 -1.61 6.33
C ASP A 147 16.64 -1.77 7.66
N GLU A 148 15.48 -1.13 7.80
CA GLU A 148 14.63 -1.24 9.00
C GLU A 148 14.04 -2.66 9.11
N VAL A 149 13.67 -3.28 8.00
CA VAL A 149 13.19 -4.68 7.99
C VAL A 149 14.32 -5.65 8.32
N ALA A 150 15.55 -5.40 7.84
CA ALA A 150 16.72 -6.20 8.21
C ALA A 150 16.98 -6.08 9.73
N HIS A 151 16.98 -4.86 10.26
CA HIS A 151 17.11 -4.61 11.70
C HIS A 151 16.03 -5.33 12.53
N ALA A 152 14.77 -5.26 12.11
CA ALA A 152 13.67 -5.96 12.80
C ALA A 152 13.89 -7.49 12.83
N ARG A 153 14.38 -8.07 11.74
CA ARG A 153 14.73 -9.52 11.69
C ARG A 153 15.86 -9.89 12.62
N ASP A 154 16.87 -9.03 12.77
CA ASP A 154 17.99 -9.26 13.68
C ASP A 154 17.57 -9.19 15.16
N LEU A 155 16.45 -8.52 15.44
CA LEU A 155 15.87 -8.44 16.79
C LEU A 155 14.97 -9.66 17.15
N GLY A 156 14.65 -10.52 16.19
CA GLY A 156 13.76 -11.68 16.33
C GLY A 156 12.35 -11.39 15.89
#